data_fa83b5c3c8ef1808e9d728bac9160775
#
_entry.id   fa83b5c3c8ef1808e9d728bac9160775
#
_cell.length_a   1.000
_cell.length_b   1.000
_cell.length_c   1.000
_cell.angle_alpha   90.00
_cell.angle_beta   90.00
_cell.angle_gamma   90.00
#
_symmetry.space_group_name_H-M   'P 1'
#
loop_
_entity.id
_entity.type
_entity.pdbx_description
1 polymer ?
#
loop_
_entity_poly.entity_id
_entity_poly.type
_entity_poly.pdbx_seq_one_letter_code
_entity_poly.pdbx_strand_id
1 'polypeptide(L)'
;MTMKLTDINEIKALLRRHGFRFSKSLGQNFLTADWVPQRIAESAGLDAGTGVLEVGPGIGCLTAALSEQAGSVVSVELDKALKPVLEETLAGRENVEIIFADLLKLNLKELAAEKFPGLRPVVCANLPYNVTSPLLTAFIEADCFESVTVMVQREVAKRICAPAGAADYGAFGIFVQWHMEAELLFEVPPSCFIPQPRVTSAVIRLRRRRSPPVNVKNEKLMFRIIRAAFNQRRKTLVNAVCSNFGNITKEQMEKTLEKCGFNTKIRGEALDIVGFAKIADEMDDIKASDL
;
A
#
# COMPACT_ATOMS: atom_id res chain seq x y z
N MET A 1 -18.09 -20.67 -25.06
CA MET A 1 -17.90 -20.83 -23.60
C MET A 1 -16.84 -19.81 -23.18
N THR A 2 -17.16 -18.95 -22.23
CA THR A 2 -16.19 -17.96 -21.72
C THR A 2 -15.17 -18.69 -20.85
N MET A 3 -13.88 -18.49 -21.08
CA MET A 3 -12.81 -19.09 -20.29
C MET A 3 -12.90 -18.68 -18.81
N LYS A 4 -12.78 -19.66 -17.93
CA LYS A 4 -12.80 -19.42 -16.47
C LYS A 4 -11.38 -19.17 -15.98
N LEU A 5 -10.98 -17.88 -15.85
CA LEU A 5 -9.62 -17.44 -15.53
C LEU A 5 -9.10 -17.87 -14.12
N THR A 6 -9.94 -18.54 -13.34
CA THR A 6 -9.60 -19.10 -12.01
C THR A 6 -9.59 -20.62 -11.98
N ASP A 7 -9.96 -21.31 -13.07
CA ASP A 7 -9.82 -22.75 -13.16
C ASP A 7 -8.35 -23.12 -13.45
N ILE A 8 -7.77 -23.96 -12.58
CA ILE A 8 -6.34 -24.35 -12.64
C ILE A 8 -6.00 -25.04 -13.96
N ASN A 9 -6.93 -25.83 -14.52
CA ASN A 9 -6.67 -26.55 -15.78
C ASN A 9 -6.71 -25.59 -16.97
N GLU A 10 -7.67 -24.64 -16.98
CA GLU A 10 -7.75 -23.61 -17.98
C GLU A 10 -6.55 -22.66 -17.91
N ILE A 11 -6.13 -22.24 -16.72
CA ILE A 11 -4.90 -21.45 -16.51
C ILE A 11 -3.68 -22.18 -17.07
N LYS A 12 -3.48 -23.44 -16.73
CA LYS A 12 -2.35 -24.23 -17.21
C LYS A 12 -2.39 -24.42 -18.74
N ALA A 13 -3.57 -24.62 -19.31
CA ALA A 13 -3.75 -24.74 -20.76
C ALA A 13 -3.44 -23.43 -21.48
N LEU A 14 -3.93 -22.31 -20.95
CA LEU A 14 -3.66 -20.95 -21.44
C LEU A 14 -2.16 -20.65 -21.44
N LEU A 15 -1.50 -20.79 -20.30
CA LEU A 15 -0.08 -20.50 -20.14
C LEU A 15 0.80 -21.40 -21.04
N ARG A 16 0.42 -22.67 -21.19
CA ARG A 16 1.12 -23.61 -22.06
C ARG A 16 0.97 -23.24 -23.54
N ARG A 17 -0.25 -22.83 -23.97
CA ARG A 17 -0.54 -22.38 -25.35
C ARG A 17 0.32 -21.18 -25.75
N HIS A 18 0.55 -20.26 -24.81
CA HIS A 18 1.38 -19.06 -25.02
C HIS A 18 2.85 -19.26 -24.65
N GLY A 19 3.29 -20.48 -24.29
CA GLY A 19 4.68 -20.76 -23.93
C GLY A 19 5.16 -20.01 -22.67
N PHE A 20 4.21 -19.53 -21.84
CA PHE A 20 4.54 -18.73 -20.65
C PHE A 20 5.16 -19.58 -19.54
N ARG A 21 6.16 -19.01 -18.87
CA ARG A 21 6.83 -19.60 -17.70
C ARG A 21 6.86 -18.59 -16.56
N PHE A 22 6.48 -19.06 -15.36
CA PHE A 22 6.50 -18.23 -14.15
C PHE A 22 7.89 -17.67 -13.86
N SER A 23 7.96 -16.38 -13.59
CA SER A 23 9.16 -15.71 -13.12
C SER A 23 9.13 -15.55 -11.60
N LYS A 24 10.06 -16.25 -10.92
CA LYS A 24 10.18 -16.10 -9.45
C LYS A 24 10.59 -14.70 -9.03
N SER A 25 11.39 -14.02 -9.83
CA SER A 25 11.86 -12.65 -9.54
C SER A 25 10.73 -11.61 -9.58
N LEU A 26 9.66 -11.88 -10.34
CA LEU A 26 8.50 -11.00 -10.43
C LEU A 26 7.42 -11.31 -9.38
N GLY A 27 7.61 -12.36 -8.57
CA GLY A 27 6.66 -12.69 -7.50
C GLY A 27 5.26 -13.09 -7.99
N GLN A 28 5.16 -13.65 -9.20
CA GLN A 28 3.90 -14.00 -9.86
C GLN A 28 3.15 -15.10 -9.12
N ASN A 29 1.92 -14.81 -8.67
CA ASN A 29 0.98 -15.74 -8.04
C ASN A 29 -0.41 -15.43 -8.62
N PHE A 30 -0.92 -16.32 -9.49
CA PHE A 30 -2.21 -16.13 -10.15
C PHE A 30 -3.34 -16.68 -9.29
N LEU A 31 -4.48 -16.00 -9.28
CA LEU A 31 -5.67 -16.41 -8.53
C LEU A 31 -6.32 -17.64 -9.15
N THR A 32 -6.73 -18.58 -8.29
CA THR A 32 -7.40 -19.83 -8.67
C THR A 32 -8.74 -20.02 -7.97
N ALA A 33 -9.24 -19.01 -7.25
CA ALA A 33 -10.51 -19.05 -6.54
C ALA A 33 -11.38 -17.87 -6.99
N ASP A 34 -12.55 -18.15 -7.57
CA ASP A 34 -13.46 -17.18 -8.17
C ASP A 34 -13.87 -16.06 -7.23
N TRP A 35 -14.11 -16.41 -5.97
CA TRP A 35 -14.59 -15.46 -4.98
C TRP A 35 -13.60 -14.33 -4.66
N VAL A 36 -12.29 -14.56 -4.90
CA VAL A 36 -11.24 -13.59 -4.53
C VAL A 36 -11.31 -12.32 -5.40
N PRO A 37 -11.18 -12.39 -6.75
CA PRO A 37 -11.25 -11.19 -7.58
C PRO A 37 -12.61 -10.48 -7.46
N GLN A 38 -13.70 -11.22 -7.35
CA GLN A 38 -15.05 -10.67 -7.16
C GLN A 38 -15.13 -9.85 -5.87
N ARG A 39 -14.72 -10.45 -4.75
CA ARG A 39 -14.77 -9.80 -3.45
C ARG A 39 -13.82 -8.60 -3.33
N ILE A 40 -12.66 -8.64 -4.01
CA ILE A 40 -11.77 -7.48 -4.08
C ILE A 40 -12.45 -6.33 -4.81
N ALA A 41 -13.03 -6.58 -5.99
CA ALA A 41 -13.73 -5.57 -6.80
C ALA A 41 -14.93 -4.97 -6.04
N GLU A 42 -15.78 -5.80 -5.43
CA GLU A 42 -16.89 -5.36 -4.58
C GLU A 42 -16.41 -4.48 -3.40
N SER A 43 -15.30 -4.89 -2.76
CA SER A 43 -14.73 -4.13 -1.64
C SER A 43 -14.12 -2.80 -2.05
N ALA A 44 -13.78 -2.60 -3.32
CA ALA A 44 -13.21 -1.34 -3.81
C ALA A 44 -14.27 -0.24 -3.97
N GLY A 45 -15.56 -0.57 -3.97
CA GLY A 45 -16.66 0.39 -4.07
C GLY A 45 -16.68 1.11 -5.42
N LEU A 46 -16.57 0.33 -6.49
CA LEU A 46 -16.51 0.81 -7.86
C LEU A 46 -17.90 1.14 -8.41
N ASP A 47 -17.94 2.04 -9.38
CA ASP A 47 -19.10 2.40 -10.18
C ASP A 47 -18.66 2.90 -11.57
N ALA A 48 -19.62 3.23 -12.43
CA ALA A 48 -19.34 3.76 -13.77
C ALA A 48 -18.56 5.10 -13.76
N GLY A 49 -18.57 5.83 -12.64
CA GLY A 49 -17.80 7.06 -12.43
C GLY A 49 -16.38 6.83 -11.92
N THR A 50 -15.93 5.58 -11.83
CA THR A 50 -14.62 5.21 -11.25
C THR A 50 -13.62 4.82 -12.34
N GLY A 51 -12.41 5.40 -12.26
CA GLY A 51 -11.23 4.99 -13.01
C GLY A 51 -10.28 4.17 -12.14
N VAL A 52 -9.99 2.94 -12.51
CA VAL A 52 -9.18 2.01 -11.70
C VAL A 52 -7.78 1.86 -12.28
N LEU A 53 -6.76 2.16 -11.47
CA LEU A 53 -5.39 1.74 -11.74
C LEU A 53 -5.13 0.39 -11.09
N GLU A 54 -4.83 -0.62 -11.90
CA GLU A 54 -4.39 -1.95 -11.44
C GLU A 54 -2.89 -2.13 -11.67
N VAL A 55 -2.23 -2.89 -10.80
CA VAL A 55 -0.82 -3.24 -10.91
C VAL A 55 -0.65 -4.74 -10.97
N GLY A 56 0.01 -5.22 -12.02
CA GLY A 56 0.28 -6.64 -12.23
C GLY A 56 -1.01 -7.43 -12.47
N PRO A 57 -1.72 -7.20 -13.59
CA PRO A 57 -2.96 -7.92 -13.92
C PRO A 57 -2.77 -9.44 -14.00
N GLY A 58 -1.53 -9.89 -14.17
CA GLY A 58 -1.21 -11.31 -14.35
C GLY A 58 -1.91 -11.87 -15.59
N ILE A 59 -2.82 -12.82 -15.41
CA ILE A 59 -3.63 -13.36 -16.53
C ILE A 59 -5.00 -12.66 -16.67
N GLY A 60 -5.23 -11.54 -15.96
CA GLY A 60 -6.43 -10.73 -16.11
C GLY A 60 -7.62 -11.10 -15.22
N CYS A 61 -7.45 -11.98 -14.21
CA CYS A 61 -8.56 -12.39 -13.33
C CYS A 61 -9.21 -11.21 -12.59
N LEU A 62 -8.40 -10.38 -11.95
CA LEU A 62 -8.90 -9.21 -11.21
C LEU A 62 -9.32 -8.12 -12.19
N THR A 63 -8.56 -7.88 -13.25
CA THR A 63 -8.89 -6.93 -14.32
C THR A 63 -10.31 -7.17 -14.85
N ALA A 64 -10.66 -8.44 -15.12
CA ALA A 64 -11.98 -8.82 -15.59
C ALA A 64 -13.09 -8.44 -14.60
N ALA A 65 -12.90 -8.73 -13.31
CA ALA A 65 -13.88 -8.37 -12.27
C ALA A 65 -14.01 -6.84 -12.09
N LEU A 66 -12.89 -6.12 -12.17
CA LEU A 66 -12.87 -4.66 -12.09
C LEU A 66 -13.61 -4.01 -13.26
N SER A 67 -13.40 -4.52 -14.49
CA SER A 67 -14.01 -3.97 -15.70
C SER A 67 -15.54 -4.14 -15.75
N GLU A 68 -16.10 -5.05 -14.97
CA GLU A 68 -17.55 -5.25 -14.86
C GLU A 68 -18.24 -4.16 -14.01
N GLN A 69 -17.48 -3.43 -13.19
CA GLN A 69 -18.03 -2.45 -12.24
C GLN A 69 -17.53 -1.03 -12.51
N ALA A 70 -16.29 -0.87 -12.99
CA ALA A 70 -15.65 0.42 -13.21
C ALA A 70 -15.95 1.01 -14.59
N GLY A 71 -15.94 2.34 -14.70
CA GLY A 71 -16.04 3.04 -15.96
C GLY A 71 -14.80 2.86 -16.86
N SER A 72 -13.60 2.78 -16.24
CA SER A 72 -12.34 2.53 -16.94
C SER A 72 -11.37 1.76 -16.04
N VAL A 73 -10.62 0.84 -16.63
CA VAL A 73 -9.54 0.09 -15.96
C VAL A 73 -8.26 0.24 -16.76
N VAL A 74 -7.22 0.75 -16.12
CA VAL A 74 -5.86 0.81 -16.68
C VAL A 74 -4.97 -0.10 -15.85
N SER A 75 -4.45 -1.17 -16.46
CA SER A 75 -3.59 -2.14 -15.78
C SER A 75 -2.15 -2.00 -16.27
N VAL A 76 -1.22 -1.83 -15.35
CA VAL A 76 0.21 -1.71 -15.65
C VAL A 76 0.92 -3.03 -15.37
N GLU A 77 1.49 -3.65 -16.43
CA GLU A 77 2.20 -4.93 -16.35
C GLU A 77 3.69 -4.77 -16.67
N LEU A 78 4.53 -5.35 -15.82
CA LEU A 78 5.99 -5.32 -16.02
C LEU A 78 6.45 -6.42 -16.99
N ASP A 79 5.80 -7.60 -16.94
CA ASP A 79 6.18 -8.77 -17.71
C ASP A 79 5.54 -8.75 -19.11
N LYS A 80 6.33 -8.34 -20.10
CA LYS A 80 5.89 -8.31 -21.50
C LYS A 80 5.54 -9.70 -22.08
N ALA A 81 5.98 -10.79 -21.43
CA ALA A 81 5.62 -12.14 -21.84
C ALA A 81 4.13 -12.46 -21.63
N LEU A 82 3.44 -11.69 -20.75
CA LEU A 82 2.00 -11.80 -20.53
C LEU A 82 1.15 -11.11 -21.63
N LYS A 83 1.76 -10.34 -22.54
CA LYS A 83 1.02 -9.60 -23.56
C LYS A 83 0.05 -10.48 -24.35
N PRO A 84 0.46 -11.59 -25.01
CA PRO A 84 -0.46 -12.42 -25.78
C PRO A 84 -1.52 -13.12 -24.91
N VAL A 85 -1.21 -13.36 -23.61
CA VAL A 85 -2.15 -13.92 -22.66
C VAL A 85 -3.26 -12.92 -22.35
N LEU A 86 -2.89 -11.66 -22.04
CA LEU A 86 -3.83 -10.59 -21.71
C LEU A 86 -4.70 -10.18 -22.93
N GLU A 87 -4.13 -10.17 -24.14
CA GLU A 87 -4.89 -9.95 -25.37
C GLU A 87 -5.99 -11.00 -25.57
N GLU A 88 -5.73 -12.27 -25.22
CA GLU A 88 -6.74 -13.33 -25.29
C GLU A 88 -7.77 -13.23 -24.15
N THR A 89 -7.31 -13.07 -22.91
CA THR A 89 -8.18 -13.16 -21.73
C THR A 89 -9.08 -11.96 -21.52
N LEU A 90 -8.66 -10.78 -22.01
CA LEU A 90 -9.39 -9.52 -21.88
C LEU A 90 -10.03 -9.07 -23.20
N ALA A 91 -10.03 -9.92 -24.21
CA ALA A 91 -10.65 -9.64 -25.50
C ALA A 91 -12.12 -9.21 -25.33
N GLY A 92 -12.52 -8.13 -26.02
CA GLY A 92 -13.89 -7.59 -25.97
C GLY A 92 -14.22 -6.72 -24.75
N ARG A 93 -13.27 -6.42 -23.87
CA ARG A 93 -13.45 -5.47 -22.75
C ARG A 93 -12.98 -4.09 -23.18
N GLU A 94 -13.89 -3.29 -23.71
CA GLU A 94 -13.59 -1.98 -24.31
C GLU A 94 -13.11 -0.93 -23.31
N ASN A 95 -13.44 -1.10 -22.01
CA ASN A 95 -13.05 -0.21 -20.93
C ASN A 95 -11.75 -0.62 -20.25
N VAL A 96 -10.96 -1.53 -20.83
CA VAL A 96 -9.69 -2.00 -20.27
C VAL A 96 -8.52 -1.61 -21.18
N GLU A 97 -7.52 -0.95 -20.61
CA GLU A 97 -6.23 -0.65 -21.26
C GLU A 97 -5.07 -1.31 -20.51
N ILE A 98 -4.16 -1.98 -21.23
CA ILE A 98 -2.95 -2.58 -20.65
C ILE A 98 -1.72 -1.79 -21.07
N ILE A 99 -0.96 -1.31 -20.10
CA ILE A 99 0.31 -0.57 -20.28
C ILE A 99 1.47 -1.47 -19.83
N PHE A 100 2.40 -1.77 -20.73
CA PHE A 100 3.59 -2.56 -20.41
C PHE A 100 4.74 -1.64 -19.95
N ALA A 101 4.87 -1.44 -18.63
CA ALA A 101 5.85 -0.55 -18.03
C ALA A 101 6.19 -0.97 -16.59
N ASP A 102 7.28 -0.40 -16.06
CA ASP A 102 7.54 -0.38 -14.61
C ASP A 102 6.77 0.77 -13.97
N LEU A 103 5.75 0.46 -13.19
CA LEU A 103 4.87 1.46 -12.59
C LEU A 103 5.63 2.45 -11.70
N LEU A 104 6.68 2.00 -11.00
CA LEU A 104 7.49 2.87 -10.14
C LEU A 104 8.29 3.93 -10.90
N LYS A 105 8.36 3.84 -12.24
CA LYS A 105 9.00 4.83 -13.11
C LYS A 105 8.01 5.78 -13.77
N LEU A 106 6.71 5.58 -13.58
CA LEU A 106 5.67 6.42 -14.16
C LEU A 106 5.30 7.58 -13.20
N ASN A 107 4.95 8.72 -13.76
CA ASN A 107 4.30 9.77 -13.01
C ASN A 107 2.81 9.42 -12.83
N LEU A 108 2.46 8.90 -11.67
CA LEU A 108 1.11 8.37 -11.39
C LEU A 108 0.04 9.46 -11.43
N LYS A 109 0.38 10.69 -11.06
CA LYS A 109 -0.55 11.83 -11.10
C LYS A 109 -0.89 12.22 -12.53
N GLU A 110 0.10 12.29 -13.41
CA GLU A 110 -0.09 12.55 -14.83
C GLU A 110 -0.84 11.39 -15.50
N LEU A 111 -0.47 10.14 -15.18
CA LEU A 111 -1.15 8.96 -15.70
C LEU A 111 -2.64 8.96 -15.32
N ALA A 112 -2.96 9.23 -14.06
CA ALA A 112 -4.35 9.28 -13.59
C ALA A 112 -5.14 10.41 -14.30
N ALA A 113 -4.54 11.59 -14.46
CA ALA A 113 -5.17 12.72 -15.15
C ALA A 113 -5.43 12.44 -16.64
N GLU A 114 -4.49 11.75 -17.31
CA GLU A 114 -4.62 11.37 -18.72
C GLU A 114 -5.66 10.26 -18.94
N LYS A 115 -5.61 9.20 -18.11
CA LYS A 115 -6.38 7.97 -18.33
C LYS A 115 -7.78 7.98 -17.73
N PHE A 116 -8.02 8.85 -16.74
CA PHE A 116 -9.30 8.92 -16.02
C PHE A 116 -9.96 10.31 -16.07
N PRO A 117 -10.06 10.96 -17.24
CA PRO A 117 -10.66 12.30 -17.33
C PRO A 117 -12.13 12.26 -16.90
N GLY A 118 -12.47 13.03 -15.85
CA GLY A 118 -13.82 13.10 -15.31
C GLY A 118 -14.24 11.90 -14.44
N LEU A 119 -13.38 10.91 -14.28
CA LEU A 119 -13.61 9.76 -13.39
C LEU A 119 -12.89 9.97 -12.05
N ARG A 120 -13.35 9.28 -11.03
CA ARG A 120 -12.77 9.21 -9.70
C ARG A 120 -11.64 8.16 -9.69
N PRO A 121 -10.36 8.56 -9.59
CA PRO A 121 -9.25 7.62 -9.67
C PRO A 121 -9.09 6.83 -8.36
N VAL A 122 -9.00 5.51 -8.49
CA VAL A 122 -8.72 4.60 -7.38
C VAL A 122 -7.67 3.58 -7.80
N VAL A 123 -7.01 2.94 -6.82
CA VAL A 123 -6.13 1.79 -7.06
C VAL A 123 -6.83 0.52 -6.58
N CYS A 124 -6.82 -0.52 -7.42
CA CYS A 124 -7.26 -1.86 -7.00
C CYS A 124 -6.35 -2.93 -7.59
N ALA A 125 -5.63 -3.70 -6.74
CA ALA A 125 -4.61 -4.62 -7.23
C ALA A 125 -4.29 -5.79 -6.29
N ASN A 126 -3.81 -6.89 -6.88
CA ASN A 126 -3.08 -7.93 -6.17
C ASN A 126 -1.58 -7.62 -6.27
N LEU A 127 -1.01 -6.94 -5.26
CA LEU A 127 0.36 -6.41 -5.35
C LEU A 127 1.43 -7.51 -5.28
N PRO A 128 2.50 -7.42 -6.10
CA PRO A 128 3.69 -8.25 -5.93
C PRO A 128 4.32 -8.01 -4.56
N TYR A 129 4.58 -9.09 -3.80
CA TYR A 129 4.98 -8.98 -2.39
C TYR A 129 6.33 -8.30 -2.16
N ASN A 130 7.26 -8.46 -3.11
CA ASN A 130 8.62 -7.89 -3.03
C ASN A 130 8.67 -6.36 -3.20
N VAL A 131 7.63 -5.74 -3.76
CA VAL A 131 7.58 -4.31 -4.04
C VAL A 131 6.35 -3.61 -3.42
N THR A 132 5.66 -4.28 -2.49
CA THR A 132 4.44 -3.75 -1.84
C THR A 132 4.66 -2.38 -1.20
N SER A 133 5.69 -2.20 -0.35
CA SER A 133 5.91 -0.93 0.34
C SER A 133 6.27 0.22 -0.61
N PRO A 134 7.19 0.06 -1.58
CA PRO A 134 7.42 1.08 -2.61
C PRO A 134 6.16 1.48 -3.40
N LEU A 135 5.33 0.51 -3.79
CA LEU A 135 4.09 0.79 -4.53
C LEU A 135 3.08 1.57 -3.68
N LEU A 136 2.86 1.15 -2.43
CA LEU A 136 1.97 1.86 -1.52
C LEU A 136 2.45 3.29 -1.25
N THR A 137 3.76 3.49 -1.07
CA THR A 137 4.35 4.83 -0.93
C THR A 137 4.07 5.67 -2.18
N ALA A 138 4.30 5.12 -3.38
CA ALA A 138 4.06 5.83 -4.63
C ALA A 138 2.57 6.24 -4.80
N PHE A 139 1.61 5.36 -4.45
CA PHE A 139 0.18 5.71 -4.50
C PHE A 139 -0.21 6.80 -3.51
N ILE A 140 0.38 6.80 -2.32
CA ILE A 140 0.13 7.82 -1.29
C ILE A 140 0.71 9.16 -1.72
N GLU A 141 1.97 9.18 -2.18
CA GLU A 141 2.69 10.40 -2.58
C GLU A 141 2.17 11.01 -3.88
N ALA A 142 1.57 10.22 -4.78
CA ALA A 142 0.92 10.73 -6.00
C ALA A 142 -0.24 11.67 -5.69
N ASP A 143 -0.85 11.54 -4.52
CA ASP A 143 -1.91 12.42 -3.99
C ASP A 143 -3.09 12.65 -4.95
N CYS A 144 -3.43 11.65 -5.74
CA CYS A 144 -4.52 11.71 -6.72
C CYS A 144 -5.55 10.59 -6.58
N PHE A 145 -5.24 9.52 -5.85
CA PHE A 145 -6.16 8.38 -5.66
C PHE A 145 -7.01 8.58 -4.41
N GLU A 146 -8.34 8.44 -4.56
CA GLU A 146 -9.28 8.53 -3.44
C GLU A 146 -9.17 7.32 -2.49
N SER A 147 -8.95 6.15 -3.06
CA SER A 147 -8.75 4.92 -2.28
C SER A 147 -7.78 3.96 -2.95
N VAL A 148 -7.19 3.08 -2.13
CA VAL A 148 -6.29 2.02 -2.54
C VAL A 148 -6.78 0.73 -1.89
N THR A 149 -7.38 -0.18 -2.69
CA THR A 149 -7.83 -1.51 -2.24
C THR A 149 -6.87 -2.55 -2.78
N VAL A 150 -6.08 -3.16 -1.91
CA VAL A 150 -5.00 -4.03 -2.37
C VAL A 150 -4.88 -5.30 -1.55
N MET A 151 -4.51 -6.37 -2.23
CA MET A 151 -4.11 -7.61 -1.59
C MET A 151 -2.60 -7.61 -1.40
N VAL A 152 -2.16 -7.88 -0.16
CA VAL A 152 -0.76 -7.89 0.28
C VAL A 152 -0.53 -9.09 1.20
N GLN A 153 0.72 -9.35 1.60
CA GLN A 153 0.98 -10.33 2.64
C GLN A 153 0.29 -9.94 3.96
N ARG A 154 -0.29 -10.92 4.67
CA ARG A 154 -1.00 -10.69 5.94
C ARG A 154 -0.17 -9.91 6.97
N GLU A 155 1.12 -10.19 7.05
CA GLU A 155 2.03 -9.47 7.96
C GLU A 155 2.12 -7.98 7.61
N VAL A 156 2.20 -7.64 6.31
CA VAL A 156 2.22 -6.25 5.84
C VAL A 156 0.88 -5.57 6.15
N ALA A 157 -0.24 -6.25 5.91
CA ALA A 157 -1.57 -5.75 6.24
C ALA A 157 -1.70 -5.44 7.75
N LYS A 158 -1.24 -6.37 8.61
CA LYS A 158 -1.24 -6.17 10.07
C LYS A 158 -0.40 -4.98 10.48
N ARG A 159 0.81 -4.81 9.90
CA ARG A 159 1.67 -3.65 10.18
C ARG A 159 1.03 -2.32 9.78
N ILE A 160 0.34 -2.30 8.64
CA ILE A 160 -0.34 -1.08 8.16
C ILE A 160 -1.52 -0.71 9.05
N CYS A 161 -2.29 -1.69 9.53
CA CYS A 161 -3.50 -1.47 10.32
C CYS A 161 -3.26 -1.49 11.84
N ALA A 162 -2.02 -1.72 12.31
CA ALA A 162 -1.70 -1.85 13.73
C ALA A 162 -1.92 -0.54 14.48
N PRO A 163 -2.62 -0.54 15.63
CA PRO A 163 -2.68 0.60 16.53
C PRO A 163 -1.37 0.73 17.34
N ALA A 164 -1.17 1.90 17.95
CA ALA A 164 -0.06 2.13 18.87
C ALA A 164 -0.06 1.08 20.00
N GLY A 165 1.14 0.63 20.42
CA GLY A 165 1.33 -0.41 21.42
C GLY A 165 1.21 -1.85 20.91
N ALA A 166 0.70 -2.07 19.72
CA ALA A 166 0.64 -3.41 19.11
C ALA A 166 2.03 -3.89 18.66
N ALA A 167 2.23 -5.22 18.67
CA ALA A 167 3.50 -5.83 18.26
C ALA A 167 3.90 -5.49 16.82
N ASP A 168 2.92 -5.38 15.93
CA ASP A 168 3.11 -5.07 14.51
C ASP A 168 3.19 -3.56 14.21
N TYR A 169 2.99 -2.68 15.22
CA TYR A 169 3.04 -1.23 15.04
C TYR A 169 4.44 -0.75 14.62
N GLY A 170 4.51 0.14 13.63
CA GLY A 170 5.79 0.58 13.07
C GLY A 170 5.72 1.81 12.18
N ALA A 171 6.89 2.35 11.83
CA ALA A 171 7.00 3.61 11.09
C ALA A 171 6.24 3.63 9.76
N PHE A 172 6.24 2.52 9.01
CA PHE A 172 5.50 2.45 7.75
C PHE A 172 3.98 2.47 7.95
N GLY A 173 3.48 1.77 8.98
CA GLY A 173 2.06 1.84 9.35
C GLY A 173 1.64 3.25 9.74
N ILE A 174 2.48 3.96 10.51
CA ILE A 174 2.24 5.37 10.88
C ILE A 174 2.22 6.26 9.64
N PHE A 175 3.16 6.09 8.71
CA PHE A 175 3.18 6.83 7.45
C PHE A 175 1.89 6.61 6.65
N VAL A 176 1.43 5.36 6.51
CA VAL A 176 0.17 5.07 5.83
C VAL A 176 -1.00 5.70 6.56
N GLN A 177 -1.11 5.52 7.89
CA GLN A 177 -2.22 6.03 8.69
C GLN A 177 -2.25 7.55 8.81
N TRP A 178 -1.14 8.24 8.59
CA TRP A 178 -1.08 9.70 8.49
C TRP A 178 -1.85 10.21 7.28
N HIS A 179 -1.69 9.57 6.13
CA HIS A 179 -2.28 9.99 4.86
C HIS A 179 -3.62 9.32 4.56
N MET A 180 -3.83 8.11 5.08
CA MET A 180 -4.94 7.23 4.72
C MET A 180 -5.61 6.63 5.97
N GLU A 181 -6.89 6.32 5.86
CA GLU A 181 -7.60 5.46 6.82
C GLU A 181 -7.46 4.02 6.38
N ALA A 182 -6.78 3.22 7.20
CA ALA A 182 -6.47 1.83 6.90
C ALA A 182 -7.48 0.87 7.54
N GLU A 183 -8.00 -0.05 6.74
CA GLU A 183 -8.94 -1.10 7.15
C GLU A 183 -8.51 -2.46 6.59
N LEU A 184 -8.41 -3.48 7.44
CA LEU A 184 -8.23 -4.86 7.01
C LEU A 184 -9.60 -5.47 6.72
N LEU A 185 -9.82 -5.92 5.49
CA LEU A 185 -11.12 -6.39 5.03
C LEU A 185 -11.30 -7.90 5.22
N PHE A 186 -10.39 -8.71 4.65
CA PHE A 186 -10.44 -10.17 4.74
C PHE A 186 -9.09 -10.80 4.42
N GLU A 187 -8.93 -12.07 4.83
CA GLU A 187 -7.75 -12.87 4.54
C GLU A 187 -7.99 -13.81 3.34
N VAL A 188 -6.91 -14.12 2.60
CA VAL A 188 -6.93 -15.02 1.44
C VAL A 188 -5.86 -16.09 1.64
N PRO A 189 -6.25 -17.38 1.77
CA PRO A 189 -5.31 -18.46 2.02
C PRO A 189 -4.44 -18.78 0.80
N PRO A 190 -3.24 -19.35 0.98
CA PRO A 190 -2.32 -19.75 -0.08
C PRO A 190 -2.94 -20.67 -1.15
N SER A 191 -3.93 -21.50 -0.76
CA SER A 191 -4.64 -22.40 -1.67
C SER A 191 -5.41 -21.71 -2.79
N CYS A 192 -5.63 -20.39 -2.68
CA CYS A 192 -6.28 -19.58 -3.71
C CYS A 192 -5.33 -19.13 -4.84
N PHE A 193 -4.08 -19.62 -4.88
CA PHE A 193 -3.07 -19.16 -5.84
C PHE A 193 -2.33 -20.31 -6.54
N ILE A 194 -1.82 -20.00 -7.73
CA ILE A 194 -0.84 -20.81 -8.45
C ILE A 194 0.30 -19.92 -9.00
N PRO A 195 1.59 -20.19 -8.68
CA PRO A 195 2.06 -21.05 -7.57
C PRO A 195 1.53 -20.60 -6.22
N GLN A 196 1.42 -21.52 -5.26
CA GLN A 196 1.00 -21.13 -3.91
C GLN A 196 2.09 -20.34 -3.19
N PRO A 197 1.79 -19.12 -2.65
CA PRO A 197 2.71 -18.40 -1.80
C PRO A 197 2.90 -19.14 -0.46
N ARG A 198 4.02 -18.85 0.22
CA ARG A 198 4.32 -19.45 1.53
C ARG A 198 3.52 -18.88 2.69
N VAL A 199 2.85 -17.77 2.47
CA VAL A 199 2.16 -16.98 3.50
C VAL A 199 0.74 -16.66 3.08
N THR A 200 -0.14 -16.47 4.06
CA THR A 200 -1.50 -15.97 3.86
C THR A 200 -1.44 -14.53 3.38
N SER A 201 -2.33 -14.17 2.47
CA SER A 201 -2.55 -12.81 2.01
C SER A 201 -3.70 -12.17 2.78
N ALA A 202 -3.77 -10.85 2.73
CA ALA A 202 -4.92 -10.10 3.24
C ALA A 202 -5.23 -8.93 2.31
N VAL A 203 -6.50 -8.61 2.20
CA VAL A 203 -6.97 -7.44 1.46
C VAL A 203 -7.17 -6.31 2.45
N ILE A 204 -6.57 -5.16 2.16
CA ILE A 204 -6.75 -3.92 2.90
C ILE A 204 -7.35 -2.86 2.00
N ARG A 205 -8.07 -1.94 2.61
CA ARG A 205 -8.55 -0.72 1.97
C ARG A 205 -7.97 0.48 2.70
N LEU A 206 -7.38 1.39 1.93
CA LEU A 206 -6.84 2.66 2.38
C LEU A 206 -7.66 3.75 1.74
N ARG A 207 -8.36 4.57 2.54
CA ARG A 207 -9.11 5.74 2.06
C ARG A 207 -8.33 7.00 2.36
N ARG A 208 -8.22 7.88 1.37
CA ARG A 208 -7.49 9.14 1.55
C ARG A 208 -8.15 10.01 2.59
N ARG A 209 -7.35 10.49 3.54
CA ARG A 209 -7.80 11.49 4.51
C ARG A 209 -7.92 12.85 3.84
N ARG A 210 -8.94 13.62 4.20
CA ARG A 210 -9.09 15.02 3.76
C ARG A 210 -8.13 15.96 4.49
N SER A 211 -7.71 15.57 5.68
CA SER A 211 -6.74 16.28 6.53
C SER A 211 -5.96 15.27 7.35
N PRO A 212 -4.73 15.59 7.76
CA PRO A 212 -3.98 14.76 8.73
C PRO A 212 -4.77 14.53 10.01
N PRO A 213 -4.55 13.41 10.71
CA PRO A 213 -5.28 13.06 11.95
C PRO A 213 -5.03 14.05 13.10
N VAL A 214 -3.95 14.82 13.02
CA VAL A 214 -3.58 15.88 13.97
C VAL A 214 -2.77 16.96 13.25
N ASN A 215 -2.90 18.22 13.67
CA ASN A 215 -2.02 19.27 13.19
C ASN A 215 -0.62 19.14 13.79
N VAL A 216 0.40 19.43 13.02
CA VAL A 216 1.80 19.45 13.43
C VAL A 216 2.53 20.61 12.73
N LYS A 217 3.36 21.37 13.44
CA LYS A 217 4.12 22.50 12.89
C LYS A 217 5.12 22.06 11.83
N ASN A 218 5.78 20.92 12.08
CA ASN A 218 6.86 20.40 11.23
C ASN A 218 6.72 18.88 11.00
N GLU A 219 5.97 18.51 9.96
CA GLU A 219 5.73 17.12 9.57
C GLU A 219 7.04 16.37 9.28
N LYS A 220 7.99 17.02 8.61
CA LYS A 220 9.30 16.41 8.30
C LYS A 220 10.06 16.03 9.57
N LEU A 221 10.02 16.90 10.59
CA LEU A 221 10.63 16.63 11.89
C LEU A 221 9.93 15.46 12.58
N MET A 222 8.60 15.45 12.60
CA MET A 222 7.82 14.34 13.16
C MET A 222 8.21 12.99 12.54
N PHE A 223 8.26 12.90 11.21
CA PHE A 223 8.64 11.65 10.54
C PHE A 223 10.12 11.28 10.74
N ARG A 224 11.01 12.25 10.98
CA ARG A 224 12.39 11.94 11.40
C ARG A 224 12.44 11.33 12.79
N ILE A 225 11.63 11.84 13.74
CA ILE A 225 11.51 11.29 15.10
C ILE A 225 10.94 9.87 15.05
N ILE A 226 9.87 9.65 14.29
CA ILE A 226 9.27 8.33 14.08
C ILE A 226 10.31 7.35 13.53
N ARG A 227 11.04 7.71 12.49
CA ARG A 227 12.10 6.85 11.92
C ARG A 227 13.19 6.54 12.94
N ALA A 228 13.65 7.52 13.69
CA ALA A 228 14.64 7.32 14.75
C ALA A 228 14.14 6.32 15.80
N ALA A 229 12.90 6.49 16.26
CA ALA A 229 12.26 5.63 17.26
C ALA A 229 12.19 4.15 16.80
N PHE A 230 11.76 3.90 15.57
CA PHE A 230 11.57 2.55 15.04
C PHE A 230 12.84 1.89 14.50
N ASN A 231 13.86 2.66 14.11
CA ASN A 231 15.19 2.13 13.79
C ASN A 231 15.89 1.55 15.04
N GLN A 232 15.52 2.04 16.24
CA GLN A 232 16.06 1.56 17.52
C GLN A 232 14.95 1.11 18.48
N ARG A 233 14.02 0.29 18.01
CA ARG A 233 12.78 -0.11 18.68
C ARG A 233 12.96 -0.56 20.14
N ARG A 234 14.09 -1.22 20.47
CA ARG A 234 14.39 -1.70 21.84
C ARG A 234 14.92 -0.62 22.77
N LYS A 235 15.24 0.58 22.29
CA LYS A 235 15.73 1.71 23.09
C LYS A 235 14.59 2.60 23.56
N THR A 236 14.84 3.38 24.62
CA THR A 236 13.95 4.50 24.97
C THR A 236 13.94 5.54 23.86
N LEU A 237 12.86 6.32 23.74
CA LEU A 237 12.75 7.36 22.74
C LEU A 237 13.89 8.39 22.88
N VAL A 238 14.26 8.76 24.11
CA VAL A 238 15.42 9.63 24.40
C VAL A 238 16.68 9.10 23.71
N ASN A 239 17.03 7.85 23.95
CA ASN A 239 18.24 7.27 23.36
C ASN A 239 18.13 7.13 21.83
N ALA A 240 16.98 6.78 21.31
CA ALA A 240 16.75 6.63 19.87
C ALA A 240 16.86 7.98 19.14
N VAL A 241 16.26 9.03 19.68
CA VAL A 241 16.31 10.38 19.10
C VAL A 241 17.73 10.96 19.22
N CYS A 242 18.35 10.97 20.39
CA CYS A 242 19.68 11.55 20.58
C CYS A 242 20.75 10.89 19.73
N SER A 243 20.63 9.58 19.42
CA SER A 243 21.58 8.90 18.53
C SER A 243 21.40 9.24 17.05
N ASN A 244 20.25 9.77 16.65
CA ASN A 244 19.93 10.14 15.25
C ASN A 244 19.91 11.65 15.00
N PHE A 245 19.91 12.46 16.07
CA PHE A 245 19.90 13.92 16.02
C PHE A 245 21.12 14.45 16.78
N GLY A 246 22.20 14.71 16.06
CA GLY A 246 23.50 15.08 16.67
C GLY A 246 23.51 16.38 17.49
N ASN A 247 22.46 17.18 17.42
CA ASN A 247 22.32 18.47 18.08
C ASN A 247 21.30 18.48 19.26
N ILE A 248 20.83 17.32 19.71
CA ILE A 248 19.86 17.20 20.81
C ILE A 248 20.49 16.39 21.94
N THR A 249 20.57 17.00 23.12
CA THR A 249 21.06 16.32 24.32
C THR A 249 19.98 15.45 24.95
N LYS A 250 20.41 14.48 25.79
CA LYS A 250 19.44 13.64 26.52
C LYS A 250 18.58 14.48 27.46
N GLU A 251 19.16 15.46 28.14
CA GLU A 251 18.45 16.35 29.05
C GLU A 251 17.36 17.17 28.32
N GLN A 252 17.67 17.71 27.15
CA GLN A 252 16.70 18.40 26.30
C GLN A 252 15.55 17.47 25.90
N MET A 253 15.87 16.25 25.49
CA MET A 253 14.84 15.28 25.08
C MET A 253 13.98 14.80 26.25
N GLU A 254 14.56 14.62 27.44
CA GLU A 254 13.83 14.28 28.66
C GLU A 254 12.85 15.40 29.05
N LYS A 255 13.31 16.65 29.07
CA LYS A 255 12.44 17.82 29.29
C LYS A 255 11.32 17.94 28.25
N THR A 256 11.62 17.66 26.98
CA THR A 256 10.59 17.62 25.93
C THR A 256 9.50 16.59 26.24
N LEU A 257 9.89 15.37 26.62
CA LEU A 257 8.92 14.33 26.98
C LEU A 257 8.07 14.71 28.19
N GLU A 258 8.68 15.26 29.25
CA GLU A 258 7.98 15.71 30.43
C GLU A 258 6.96 16.82 30.15
N LYS A 259 7.34 17.83 29.35
CA LYS A 259 6.42 18.87 28.85
C LYS A 259 5.24 18.32 28.04
N CYS A 260 5.49 17.28 27.25
CA CYS A 260 4.44 16.58 26.50
C CYS A 260 3.59 15.66 27.39
N GLY A 261 3.93 15.45 28.67
CA GLY A 261 3.23 14.55 29.59
C GLY A 261 3.62 13.08 29.46
N PHE A 262 4.80 12.78 28.88
CA PHE A 262 5.27 11.41 28.69
C PHE A 262 6.40 11.05 29.66
N ASN A 263 6.47 9.76 30.01
CA ASN A 263 7.57 9.22 30.80
C ASN A 263 8.87 9.22 29.98
N THR A 264 10.00 9.65 30.57
CA THR A 264 11.32 9.70 29.92
C THR A 264 11.85 8.32 29.46
N LYS A 265 11.33 7.23 30.03
CA LYS A 265 11.66 5.85 29.65
C LYS A 265 10.76 5.28 28.57
N ILE A 266 9.82 6.07 28.03
CA ILE A 266 8.89 5.62 26.98
C ILE A 266 9.65 5.13 25.75
N ARG A 267 9.11 4.11 25.06
CA ARG A 267 9.59 3.66 23.75
C ARG A 267 8.67 4.18 22.65
N GLY A 268 9.21 4.32 21.44
CA GLY A 268 8.44 4.83 20.31
C GLY A 268 7.19 4.01 19.98
N GLU A 269 7.22 2.69 20.20
CA GLU A 269 6.07 1.81 19.96
C GLU A 269 4.84 2.10 20.83
N ALA A 270 5.03 2.76 21.97
CA ALA A 270 3.95 3.14 22.88
C ALA A 270 3.28 4.48 22.51
N LEU A 271 3.85 5.23 21.59
CA LEU A 271 3.32 6.52 21.14
C LEU A 271 2.40 6.35 19.92
N ASP A 272 1.25 6.99 19.96
CA ASP A 272 0.40 7.18 18.79
C ASP A 272 0.87 8.39 17.95
N ILE A 273 0.18 8.65 16.86
CA ILE A 273 0.47 9.76 15.94
C ILE A 273 0.38 11.11 16.66
N VAL A 274 -0.59 11.25 17.56
CA VAL A 274 -0.79 12.49 18.34
C VAL A 274 0.38 12.73 19.28
N GLY A 275 0.88 11.68 19.93
CA GLY A 275 2.06 11.75 20.80
C GLY A 275 3.32 12.16 20.03
N PHE A 276 3.54 11.59 18.82
CA PHE A 276 4.66 11.99 17.98
C PHE A 276 4.55 13.44 17.50
N ALA A 277 3.35 13.91 17.15
CA ALA A 277 3.12 15.30 16.75
C ALA A 277 3.44 16.29 17.88
N LYS A 278 2.94 16.03 19.10
CA LYS A 278 3.25 16.87 20.30
C LYS A 278 4.75 16.98 20.55
N ILE A 279 5.47 15.85 20.47
CA ILE A 279 6.93 15.82 20.66
C ILE A 279 7.63 16.62 19.55
N ALA A 280 7.17 16.48 18.31
CA ALA A 280 7.75 17.20 17.18
C ALA A 280 7.57 18.72 17.32
N ASP A 281 6.40 19.17 17.75
CA ASP A 281 6.08 20.60 17.96
C ASP A 281 6.93 21.19 19.10
N GLU A 282 7.07 20.50 20.23
CA GLU A 282 7.91 20.96 21.33
C GLU A 282 9.42 21.00 20.94
N MET A 283 9.88 20.03 20.13
CA MET A 283 11.25 20.01 19.64
C MET A 283 11.54 21.12 18.61
N ASP A 284 10.54 21.51 17.81
CA ASP A 284 10.67 22.59 16.83
C ASP A 284 10.80 23.94 17.53
N ASP A 285 10.05 24.15 18.64
CA ASP A 285 10.13 25.35 19.47
C ASP A 285 11.50 25.52 20.15
N ILE A 286 12.13 24.43 20.60
CA ILE A 286 13.49 24.46 21.17
C ILE A 286 14.50 24.93 20.14
N LYS A 287 14.42 24.45 18.90
CA LYS A 287 15.32 24.87 17.80
C LYS A 287 15.12 26.34 17.42
N ALA A 288 13.92 26.86 17.52
CA ALA A 288 13.62 28.27 17.27
C ALA A 288 14.12 29.19 18.38
N SER A 289 14.26 28.70 19.62
CA SER A 289 14.76 29.46 20.75
C SER A 289 16.29 29.47 20.90
N ASP A 290 16.97 28.53 20.21
CA ASP A 290 18.45 28.43 20.22
C ASP A 290 19.10 29.19 19.01
N LEU A 291 18.29 29.88 18.18
CA LEU A 291 18.71 30.76 17.08
C LEU A 291 18.48 32.22 17.44
#